data_546f2bbc3a56cbe5d9180e57b27b44f8
#
_entry.id   546f2bbc3a56cbe5d9180e57b27b44f8
#
_cell.length_a   1.000
_cell.length_b   1.000
_cell.length_c   1.000
_cell.angle_alpha   90.00
_cell.angle_beta   90.00
_cell.angle_gamma   90.00
#
_symmetry.space_group_name_H-M   'P 1'
#
loop_
_entity.id
_entity.type
_entity.pdbx_description
1 polymer ?
#
loop_
_entity_poly.entity_id
_entity_poly.type
_entity_poly.pdbx_seq_one_letter_code
_entity_poly.pdbx_strand_id
1 'polypeptide(L)'
;MTDIIERYFDRLFPICRSITGNGVRETLKIISEIVPLKIYEIPSHTQVFDWNVPKEWNIKDAYILTPDGRKICDFKKHNLHVVNYSIPVHKKITFEELNQHLHTLPHKPNAIPYVTSYYKENWGFCISYDEYKTLPKEGIYEVFIDSSLEDGSLTYADVVLEGERKDEILISTYVCHPSMANNELSGPLVSMFLYQKLAVLKNRKYTYRFVFIPETIGALVYLKQHGEYLKKHCKAGYVVTCIGDKGIFHYKLSKYGNTLADKAAIHTLKHSRKPFRIIPFFPGGSDERQYCSPAFNLPVGSLMRTPYREYPEYHTSLDNKEFISFKAIQESIEMYFQILLTLEYNDKYINLFPYGEPQLGRRGLYIGDLSRDQVMQIMYILQYSDGMNDLIDIAERIGLYVANFEEVINILKKHQMIKN
;
A
#
# COMPACT_ATOMS: atom_id res chain seq x y z
N MET A 1 12.81 -9.41 -13.90
CA MET A 1 11.68 -8.79 -13.17
C MET A 1 11.80 -7.26 -13.15
N THR A 2 12.95 -6.68 -12.83
CA THR A 2 13.17 -5.22 -12.80
C THR A 2 12.71 -4.51 -14.08
N ASP A 3 13.08 -5.01 -15.28
CA ASP A 3 12.73 -4.40 -16.56
C ASP A 3 11.21 -4.37 -16.83
N ILE A 4 10.50 -5.38 -16.33
CA ILE A 4 9.03 -5.42 -16.45
C ILE A 4 8.40 -4.39 -15.51
N ILE A 5 8.90 -4.31 -14.28
CA ILE A 5 8.44 -3.31 -13.30
C ILE A 5 8.67 -1.90 -13.83
N GLU A 6 9.87 -1.62 -14.38
CA GLU A 6 10.22 -0.34 -14.99
C GLU A 6 9.28 0.01 -16.15
N ARG A 7 8.99 -0.92 -17.03
CA ARG A 7 8.06 -0.72 -18.15
C ARG A 7 6.65 -0.34 -17.69
N TYR A 8 6.12 -0.96 -16.63
CA TYR A 8 4.84 -0.56 -16.06
C TYR A 8 4.91 0.79 -15.37
N PHE A 9 6.01 1.07 -14.67
CA PHE A 9 6.25 2.38 -14.10
C PHE A 9 6.21 3.49 -15.15
N ASP A 10 6.96 3.34 -16.26
CA ASP A 10 7.03 4.34 -17.33
C ASP A 10 5.68 4.60 -18.01
N ARG A 11 4.80 3.61 -18.04
CA ARG A 11 3.42 3.76 -18.54
C ARG A 11 2.50 4.46 -17.53
N LEU A 12 2.69 4.20 -16.26
CA LEU A 12 1.83 4.70 -15.18
C LEU A 12 2.23 6.10 -14.70
N PHE A 13 3.51 6.43 -14.71
CA PHE A 13 4.02 7.67 -14.13
C PHE A 13 3.44 8.95 -14.77
N PRO A 14 3.30 9.09 -16.11
CA PRO A 14 2.76 10.30 -16.74
C PRO A 14 1.25 10.49 -16.57
N ILE A 15 0.51 9.51 -16.05
CA ILE A 15 -0.95 9.61 -15.91
C ILE A 15 -1.29 10.62 -14.80
N CYS A 16 -2.13 11.61 -15.12
CA CYS A 16 -2.67 12.53 -14.13
C CYS A 16 -3.82 11.87 -13.35
N ARG A 17 -3.47 11.27 -12.21
CA ARG A 17 -4.45 10.70 -11.27
C ARG A 17 -4.98 11.75 -10.30
N SER A 18 -6.17 11.51 -9.80
CA SER A 18 -6.78 12.20 -8.69
C SER A 18 -7.67 11.24 -7.88
N ILE A 19 -8.41 11.72 -6.90
CA ILE A 19 -9.35 10.88 -6.13
C ILE A 19 -10.56 10.41 -6.93
N THR A 20 -10.78 10.98 -8.13
CA THR A 20 -11.76 10.55 -9.14
C THR A 20 -11.17 10.74 -10.54
N GLY A 21 -11.92 10.38 -11.57
CA GLY A 21 -11.65 10.73 -12.97
C GLY A 21 -10.89 9.69 -13.77
N ASN A 22 -10.66 10.04 -15.03
CA ASN A 22 -10.15 9.11 -16.05
C ASN A 22 -8.73 8.59 -15.77
N GLY A 23 -7.89 9.36 -15.04
CA GLY A 23 -6.56 8.91 -14.67
C GLY A 23 -6.55 7.68 -13.77
N VAL A 24 -7.52 7.55 -12.86
CA VAL A 24 -7.72 6.32 -12.07
C VAL A 24 -8.15 5.17 -12.95
N ARG A 25 -9.14 5.37 -13.84
CA ARG A 25 -9.63 4.33 -14.76
C ARG A 25 -8.54 3.82 -15.69
N GLU A 26 -7.73 4.70 -16.26
CA GLU A 26 -6.60 4.35 -17.10
C GLU A 26 -5.54 3.56 -16.32
N THR A 27 -5.23 3.98 -15.10
CA THR A 27 -4.32 3.28 -14.20
C THR A 27 -4.82 1.86 -13.92
N LEU A 28 -6.09 1.70 -13.54
CA LEU A 28 -6.69 0.39 -13.25
C LEU A 28 -6.73 -0.51 -14.50
N LYS A 29 -6.97 0.06 -15.69
CA LYS A 29 -6.91 -0.68 -16.95
C LYS A 29 -5.51 -1.24 -17.22
N ILE A 30 -4.44 -0.48 -16.97
CA ILE A 30 -3.07 -0.96 -17.12
C ILE A 30 -2.76 -2.04 -16.08
N ILE A 31 -3.17 -1.86 -14.82
CA ILE A 31 -3.01 -2.86 -13.76
C ILE A 31 -3.75 -4.16 -14.13
N SER A 32 -4.91 -4.06 -14.79
CA SER A 32 -5.72 -5.21 -15.21
C SER A 32 -5.04 -6.11 -16.24
N GLU A 33 -3.95 -5.69 -16.85
CA GLU A 33 -3.14 -6.55 -17.73
C GLU A 33 -2.43 -7.68 -16.96
N ILE A 34 -2.19 -7.48 -15.66
CA ILE A 34 -1.56 -8.47 -14.77
C ILE A 34 -2.55 -9.01 -13.73
N VAL A 35 -3.39 -8.14 -13.19
CA VAL A 35 -4.31 -8.44 -12.09
C VAL A 35 -5.74 -8.39 -12.64
N PRO A 36 -6.51 -9.47 -12.64
CA PRO A 36 -7.87 -9.49 -13.22
C PRO A 36 -8.85 -8.72 -12.33
N LEU A 37 -8.76 -7.40 -12.36
CA LEU A 37 -9.50 -6.49 -11.49
C LEU A 37 -10.99 -6.45 -11.84
N LYS A 38 -11.83 -6.45 -10.82
CA LYS A 38 -13.22 -6.03 -10.90
C LYS A 38 -13.28 -4.54 -10.55
N ILE A 39 -13.77 -3.74 -11.49
CA ILE A 39 -13.84 -2.27 -11.36
C ILE A 39 -15.24 -1.87 -10.90
N TYR A 40 -15.32 -0.91 -10.01
CA TYR A 40 -16.55 -0.37 -9.43
C TYR A 40 -16.58 1.14 -9.56
N GLU A 41 -17.78 1.67 -9.78
CA GLU A 41 -18.06 3.09 -9.93
C GLU A 41 -19.11 3.50 -8.89
N ILE A 42 -18.77 4.46 -8.04
CA ILE A 42 -19.66 4.98 -6.99
C ILE A 42 -20.04 6.42 -7.33
N PRO A 43 -21.33 6.70 -7.56
CA PRO A 43 -21.78 8.02 -8.00
C PRO A 43 -21.36 9.15 -7.06
N SER A 44 -21.08 10.32 -7.64
CA SER A 44 -20.89 11.57 -6.88
C SER A 44 -22.06 11.79 -5.91
N HIS A 45 -21.79 12.48 -4.80
CA HIS A 45 -22.75 12.75 -3.72
C HIS A 45 -23.23 11.53 -2.92
N THR A 46 -22.80 10.32 -3.26
CA THR A 46 -23.07 9.14 -2.41
C THR A 46 -22.48 9.37 -1.02
N GLN A 47 -23.33 9.34 0.01
CA GLN A 47 -22.89 9.48 1.38
C GLN A 47 -22.11 8.25 1.85
N VAL A 48 -20.94 8.47 2.44
CA VAL A 48 -20.04 7.45 2.94
C VAL A 48 -19.61 7.80 4.37
N PHE A 49 -20.33 7.29 5.37
CA PHE A 49 -20.21 7.68 6.77
C PHE A 49 -20.40 9.20 6.96
N ASP A 50 -19.38 9.93 7.39
CA ASP A 50 -19.37 11.38 7.55
C ASP A 50 -18.94 12.13 6.28
N TRP A 51 -18.61 11.41 5.21
CA TRP A 51 -18.11 11.95 3.94
C TRP A 51 -19.11 11.75 2.81
N ASN A 52 -18.92 12.48 1.72
CA ASN A 52 -19.60 12.23 0.45
C ASN A 52 -18.58 11.97 -0.65
N VAL A 53 -18.95 11.14 -1.62
CA VAL A 53 -18.16 11.00 -2.86
C VAL A 53 -18.19 12.37 -3.58
N PRO A 54 -17.03 12.97 -3.91
CA PRO A 54 -16.97 14.26 -4.55
C PRO A 54 -17.40 14.19 -6.02
N LYS A 55 -17.57 15.34 -6.66
CA LYS A 55 -17.71 15.45 -8.11
C LYS A 55 -16.49 14.84 -8.81
N GLU A 56 -16.67 14.33 -10.00
CA GLU A 56 -15.59 13.81 -10.82
C GLU A 56 -14.78 14.95 -11.43
N TRP A 57 -13.45 14.84 -11.34
CA TRP A 57 -12.52 15.78 -11.91
C TRP A 57 -11.70 15.18 -13.03
N ASN A 58 -11.62 15.91 -14.16
CA ASN A 58 -10.74 15.56 -15.28
C ASN A 58 -10.02 16.82 -15.77
N ILE A 59 -8.84 16.65 -16.36
CA ILE A 59 -8.05 17.73 -16.93
C ILE A 59 -7.47 17.33 -18.29
N LYS A 60 -7.45 18.29 -19.24
CA LYS A 60 -6.88 18.09 -20.57
C LYS A 60 -5.61 18.88 -20.78
N ASP A 61 -5.58 20.14 -20.31
CA ASP A 61 -4.42 21.03 -20.47
C ASP A 61 -4.44 22.14 -19.42
N ALA A 62 -3.27 22.68 -19.06
CA ALA A 62 -3.18 23.90 -18.28
C ALA A 62 -1.80 24.55 -18.44
N TYR A 63 -1.75 25.87 -18.36
CA TYR A 63 -0.51 26.64 -18.43
C TYR A 63 -0.74 28.09 -18.00
N ILE A 64 0.36 28.80 -17.83
CA ILE A 64 0.39 30.25 -17.66
C ILE A 64 1.27 30.85 -18.78
N LEU A 65 0.79 31.90 -19.43
CA LEU A 65 1.59 32.76 -20.28
C LEU A 65 1.98 34.03 -19.49
N THR A 66 3.28 34.27 -19.41
CA THR A 66 3.84 35.45 -18.75
C THR A 66 3.72 36.69 -19.62
N PRO A 67 3.82 37.94 -19.09
CA PRO A 67 3.78 39.17 -19.88
C PRO A 67 4.86 39.24 -20.97
N ASP A 68 5.98 38.57 -20.81
CA ASP A 68 7.05 38.48 -21.79
C ASP A 68 6.91 37.28 -22.77
N GLY A 69 5.74 36.61 -22.74
CA GLY A 69 5.35 35.56 -23.69
C GLY A 69 5.90 34.14 -23.38
N ARG A 70 6.54 33.91 -22.23
CA ARG A 70 6.97 32.57 -21.81
C ARG A 70 5.78 31.73 -21.38
N LYS A 71 5.75 30.45 -21.78
CA LYS A 71 4.82 29.44 -21.27
C LYS A 71 5.45 28.75 -20.05
N ILE A 72 4.83 28.91 -18.89
CA ILE A 72 5.25 28.32 -17.61
C ILE A 72 4.14 27.44 -17.02
N CYS A 73 4.42 26.69 -15.96
CA CYS A 73 3.47 25.78 -15.33
C CYS A 73 2.75 24.89 -16.35
N ASP A 74 3.47 24.41 -17.36
CA ASP A 74 2.91 23.61 -18.45
C ASP A 74 2.53 22.21 -17.96
N PHE A 75 1.25 21.93 -17.84
CA PHE A 75 0.70 20.64 -17.42
C PHE A 75 1.23 19.48 -18.26
N LYS A 76 1.45 19.68 -19.55
CA LYS A 76 1.98 18.66 -20.47
C LYS A 76 3.43 18.30 -20.19
N LYS A 77 4.17 19.19 -19.51
CA LYS A 77 5.54 18.88 -19.06
C LYS A 77 5.56 18.16 -17.72
N HIS A 78 4.65 18.54 -16.79
CA HIS A 78 4.56 17.87 -15.49
C HIS A 78 3.15 18.07 -14.87
N ASN A 79 2.50 16.95 -14.48
CA ASN A 79 1.15 16.99 -13.92
C ASN A 79 1.03 17.85 -12.65
N LEU A 80 2.11 17.92 -11.84
CA LEU A 80 2.10 18.69 -10.59
C LEU A 80 2.03 20.20 -10.79
N HIS A 81 2.21 20.72 -12.01
CA HIS A 81 2.06 22.16 -12.27
C HIS A 81 0.65 22.69 -11.98
N VAL A 82 -0.35 21.83 -11.89
CA VAL A 82 -1.72 22.22 -11.57
C VAL A 82 -2.10 21.75 -10.18
N VAL A 83 -2.71 22.62 -9.38
CA VAL A 83 -3.36 22.20 -8.13
C VAL A 83 -4.43 21.16 -8.46
N ASN A 84 -4.28 19.97 -7.91
CA ASN A 84 -5.18 18.86 -8.20
C ASN A 84 -6.63 19.22 -7.77
N TYR A 85 -7.62 18.94 -8.61
CA TYR A 85 -9.03 19.40 -8.48
C TYR A 85 -9.27 20.87 -8.80
N SER A 86 -8.39 21.53 -9.55
CA SER A 86 -8.65 22.89 -10.04
C SER A 86 -9.86 22.94 -10.97
N ILE A 87 -10.75 23.90 -10.73
CA ILE A 87 -11.85 24.23 -11.64
C ILE A 87 -11.32 24.83 -12.95
N PRO A 88 -12.09 24.81 -14.07
CA PRO A 88 -11.67 25.42 -15.32
C PRO A 88 -11.50 26.92 -15.18
N VAL A 89 -10.42 27.46 -15.78
CA VAL A 89 -10.10 28.89 -15.76
C VAL A 89 -9.51 29.31 -17.09
N HIS A 90 -9.97 30.48 -17.59
CA HIS A 90 -9.31 31.19 -18.68
C HIS A 90 -9.45 32.71 -18.40
N LYS A 91 -8.39 33.33 -17.90
CA LYS A 91 -8.38 34.73 -17.44
C LYS A 91 -7.08 35.43 -17.77
N LYS A 92 -7.16 36.74 -17.88
CA LYS A 92 -6.02 37.66 -17.87
C LYS A 92 -5.99 38.40 -16.55
N ILE A 93 -4.90 38.25 -15.80
CA ILE A 93 -4.78 38.73 -14.41
C ILE A 93 -3.43 39.38 -14.16
N THR A 94 -3.33 40.17 -13.11
CA THR A 94 -2.06 40.76 -12.65
C THR A 94 -1.20 39.71 -11.91
N PHE A 95 0.07 40.06 -11.68
CA PHE A 95 0.93 39.23 -10.84
C PHE A 95 0.38 39.08 -9.41
N GLU A 96 -0.17 40.17 -8.84
CA GLU A 96 -0.72 40.16 -7.49
C GLU A 96 -1.88 39.16 -7.34
N GLU A 97 -2.80 39.13 -8.30
CA GLU A 97 -3.89 38.13 -8.34
C GLU A 97 -3.33 36.72 -8.58
N LEU A 98 -2.46 36.54 -9.56
CA LEU A 98 -1.82 35.24 -9.83
C LEU A 98 -1.11 34.66 -8.61
N ASN A 99 -0.39 35.50 -7.86
CA ASN A 99 0.39 35.10 -6.70
C ASN A 99 -0.46 34.45 -5.58
N GLN A 100 -1.76 34.75 -5.51
CA GLN A 100 -2.70 34.12 -4.57
C GLN A 100 -3.02 32.67 -4.95
N HIS A 101 -2.75 32.30 -6.20
CA HIS A 101 -3.00 30.99 -6.79
C HIS A 101 -1.72 30.21 -7.12
N LEU A 102 -0.55 30.76 -6.75
CA LEU A 102 0.75 30.09 -6.94
C LEU A 102 1.24 29.43 -5.65
N HIS A 103 1.63 28.18 -5.78
CA HIS A 103 2.21 27.39 -4.68
C HIS A 103 3.65 27.04 -4.99
N THR A 104 4.54 27.26 -4.02
CA THR A 104 5.98 26.99 -4.14
C THR A 104 6.59 26.63 -2.79
N LEU A 105 7.80 26.05 -2.81
CA LEU A 105 8.55 25.64 -1.61
C LEU A 105 9.90 26.36 -1.54
N PRO A 106 10.01 27.49 -0.84
CA PRO A 106 11.28 28.23 -0.73
C PRO A 106 12.44 27.41 -0.18
N HIS A 107 12.17 26.45 0.72
CA HIS A 107 13.16 25.57 1.31
C HIS A 107 13.56 24.39 0.41
N LYS A 108 12.88 24.21 -0.74
CA LYS A 108 13.18 23.23 -1.80
C LYS A 108 13.05 23.90 -3.17
N PRO A 109 13.98 24.77 -3.54
CA PRO A 109 13.79 25.73 -4.60
C PRO A 109 13.60 25.13 -6.00
N ASN A 110 14.10 23.94 -6.24
CA ASN A 110 13.98 23.20 -7.50
C ASN A 110 12.73 22.28 -7.58
N ALA A 111 11.96 22.14 -6.50
CA ALA A 111 10.84 21.23 -6.43
C ALA A 111 9.51 21.92 -6.81
N ILE A 112 8.66 21.25 -7.57
CA ILE A 112 7.25 21.60 -7.77
C ILE A 112 6.46 20.88 -6.67
N PRO A 113 5.72 21.60 -5.80
CA PRO A 113 4.93 20.95 -4.76
C PRO A 113 3.69 20.25 -5.31
N TYR A 114 3.23 19.21 -4.61
CA TYR A 114 1.90 18.64 -4.80
C TYR A 114 0.89 19.33 -3.89
N VAL A 115 -0.12 19.95 -4.49
CA VAL A 115 -1.20 20.63 -3.78
C VAL A 115 -2.55 20.19 -4.33
N THR A 116 -3.55 20.08 -3.46
CA THR A 116 -4.90 19.64 -3.80
C THR A 116 -5.96 20.63 -3.30
N SER A 117 -7.11 20.69 -3.97
CA SER A 117 -8.28 21.46 -3.54
C SER A 117 -9.53 20.58 -3.39
N TYR A 118 -9.37 19.35 -2.90
CA TYR A 118 -10.48 18.43 -2.69
C TYR A 118 -11.58 19.06 -1.83
N TYR A 119 -12.84 18.84 -2.22
CA TYR A 119 -14.05 19.35 -1.54
C TYR A 119 -14.17 20.88 -1.46
N LYS A 120 -13.29 21.62 -2.17
CA LYS A 120 -13.37 23.09 -2.25
C LYS A 120 -13.16 23.52 -3.70
N GLU A 121 -14.13 24.18 -4.29
CA GLU A 121 -14.00 24.77 -5.62
C GLU A 121 -12.93 25.86 -5.59
N ASN A 122 -11.78 25.58 -6.17
CA ASN A 122 -10.63 26.45 -6.25
C ASN A 122 -9.81 26.13 -7.49
N TRP A 123 -8.86 26.97 -7.84
CA TRP A 123 -7.87 26.73 -8.88
C TRP A 123 -6.50 27.23 -8.46
N GLY A 124 -5.46 26.72 -9.08
CA GLY A 124 -4.11 27.18 -8.81
C GLY A 124 -3.05 26.43 -9.59
N PHE A 125 -1.83 26.93 -9.49
CA PHE A 125 -0.66 26.35 -10.10
C PHE A 125 0.44 26.12 -9.07
N CYS A 126 1.26 25.12 -9.32
CA CYS A 126 2.44 24.80 -8.55
C CYS A 126 3.68 25.03 -9.40
N ILE A 127 4.68 25.68 -8.84
CA ILE A 127 5.89 26.10 -9.55
C ILE A 127 7.10 25.93 -8.63
N SER A 128 8.27 25.63 -9.19
CA SER A 128 9.51 25.66 -8.41
C SER A 128 9.82 27.07 -7.92
N TYR A 129 10.41 27.19 -6.73
CA TYR A 129 10.75 28.52 -6.21
C TYR A 129 11.81 29.23 -7.07
N ASP A 130 12.71 28.48 -7.72
CA ASP A 130 13.69 29.06 -8.63
C ASP A 130 13.03 29.71 -9.85
N GLU A 131 12.04 29.08 -10.46
CA GLU A 131 11.26 29.68 -11.56
C GLU A 131 10.37 30.82 -11.06
N TYR A 132 9.70 30.67 -9.90
CA TYR A 132 8.88 31.71 -9.29
C TYR A 132 9.63 33.04 -9.10
N LYS A 133 10.90 33.01 -8.69
CA LYS A 133 11.73 34.20 -8.50
C LYS A 133 11.99 34.98 -9.81
N THR A 134 11.87 34.34 -10.95
CA THR A 134 12.10 34.94 -12.29
C THR A 134 10.87 35.60 -12.88
N LEU A 135 9.71 35.51 -12.20
CA LEU A 135 8.45 36.02 -12.73
C LEU A 135 8.40 37.56 -12.75
N PRO A 136 8.03 38.17 -13.88
CA PRO A 136 7.76 39.62 -13.96
C PRO A 136 6.74 40.07 -12.92
N LYS A 137 6.99 41.15 -12.20
CA LYS A 137 6.03 41.69 -11.23
C LYS A 137 5.00 42.63 -11.85
N GLU A 138 5.28 43.11 -13.06
CA GLU A 138 4.43 43.99 -13.85
C GLU A 138 3.93 43.29 -15.11
N GLY A 139 2.82 43.78 -15.66
CA GLY A 139 2.20 43.24 -16.86
C GLY A 139 1.07 42.23 -16.56
N ILE A 140 0.51 41.72 -17.63
CA ILE A 140 -0.66 40.83 -17.59
C ILE A 140 -0.25 39.39 -17.90
N TYR A 141 -0.65 38.48 -17.02
CA TYR A 141 -0.55 37.04 -17.17
C TYR A 141 -1.85 36.50 -17.79
N GLU A 142 -1.72 35.52 -18.69
CA GLU A 142 -2.87 34.71 -19.11
C GLU A 142 -2.78 33.33 -18.44
N VAL A 143 -3.83 32.98 -17.69
CA VAL A 143 -3.96 31.68 -17.02
C VAL A 143 -5.01 30.85 -17.74
N PHE A 144 -4.67 29.59 -17.99
CA PHE A 144 -5.53 28.65 -18.68
C PHE A 144 -5.51 27.29 -17.98
N ILE A 145 -6.70 26.77 -17.62
CA ILE A 145 -6.93 25.42 -17.11
C ILE A 145 -8.14 24.85 -17.83
N ASP A 146 -7.94 23.85 -18.68
CA ASP A 146 -9.01 23.07 -19.33
C ASP A 146 -9.28 21.81 -18.51
N SER A 147 -10.11 21.97 -17.49
CA SER A 147 -10.58 20.91 -16.62
C SER A 147 -12.10 20.83 -16.61
N SER A 148 -12.64 19.72 -16.07
CA SER A 148 -14.06 19.59 -15.74
C SER A 148 -14.20 19.14 -14.28
N LEU A 149 -15.24 19.62 -13.61
CA LEU A 149 -15.64 19.23 -12.27
C LEU A 149 -17.15 19.04 -12.27
N GLU A 150 -17.60 17.83 -12.56
CA GLU A 150 -19.00 17.51 -12.85
C GLU A 150 -19.45 16.28 -12.04
N ASP A 151 -20.74 16.01 -12.02
CA ASP A 151 -21.26 14.78 -11.46
C ASP A 151 -20.77 13.60 -12.29
N GLY A 152 -20.25 12.60 -11.62
CA GLY A 152 -19.64 11.41 -12.20
C GLY A 152 -19.49 10.31 -11.15
N SER A 153 -18.31 9.72 -11.02
CA SER A 153 -18.10 8.64 -10.06
C SER A 153 -16.68 8.61 -9.49
N LEU A 154 -16.56 8.00 -8.31
CA LEU A 154 -15.32 7.50 -7.75
C LEU A 154 -15.12 6.08 -8.24
N THR A 155 -13.97 5.84 -8.85
CA THR A 155 -13.58 4.52 -9.37
C THR A 155 -12.64 3.83 -8.42
N TYR A 156 -12.90 2.56 -8.11
CA TYR A 156 -11.96 1.68 -7.43
C TYR A 156 -12.00 0.26 -8.01
N ALA A 157 -11.06 -0.58 -7.64
CA ALA A 157 -11.06 -1.97 -8.08
C ALA A 157 -10.56 -2.91 -7.00
N ASP A 158 -11.02 -4.16 -7.07
CA ASP A 158 -10.48 -5.25 -6.27
C ASP A 158 -10.35 -6.55 -7.06
N VAL A 159 -9.65 -7.50 -6.46
CA VAL A 159 -9.62 -8.90 -6.88
C VAL A 159 -9.45 -9.79 -5.65
N VAL A 160 -10.09 -10.95 -5.71
CA VAL A 160 -9.99 -11.97 -4.65
C VAL A 160 -9.33 -13.22 -5.22
N LEU A 161 -8.24 -13.65 -4.61
CA LEU A 161 -7.62 -14.96 -4.81
C LEU A 161 -8.11 -15.91 -3.73
N GLU A 162 -9.05 -16.77 -4.05
CA GLU A 162 -9.63 -17.69 -3.10
C GLU A 162 -8.60 -18.71 -2.59
N GLY A 163 -8.64 -18.97 -1.29
CA GLY A 163 -7.91 -20.01 -0.58
C GLY A 163 -8.85 -21.08 -0.01
N GLU A 164 -8.29 -21.99 0.77
CA GLU A 164 -9.04 -23.06 1.42
C GLU A 164 -9.98 -22.53 2.51
N ARG A 165 -9.61 -21.41 3.15
CA ARG A 165 -10.37 -20.75 4.22
C ARG A 165 -11.01 -19.45 3.72
N LYS A 166 -12.17 -19.11 4.30
CA LYS A 166 -12.81 -17.80 4.10
C LYS A 166 -12.11 -16.68 4.86
N ASP A 167 -11.15 -17.02 5.73
CA ASP A 167 -10.30 -16.04 6.41
C ASP A 167 -9.45 -15.31 5.38
N GLU A 168 -9.46 -13.98 5.43
CA GLU A 168 -8.86 -13.14 4.39
C GLU A 168 -7.62 -12.38 4.89
N ILE A 169 -6.69 -12.22 3.97
CA ILE A 169 -5.56 -11.28 4.08
C ILE A 169 -5.81 -10.13 3.12
N LEU A 170 -5.87 -8.91 3.66
CA LEU A 170 -6.10 -7.68 2.90
C LEU A 170 -4.77 -7.07 2.45
N ILE A 171 -4.67 -6.78 1.16
CA ILE A 171 -3.57 -6.00 0.56
C ILE A 171 -4.21 -4.77 -0.09
N SER A 172 -3.99 -3.61 0.46
CA SER A 172 -4.59 -2.36 -0.02
C SER A 172 -3.51 -1.39 -0.49
N THR A 173 -3.73 -0.75 -1.62
CA THR A 173 -2.87 0.31 -2.16
C THR A 173 -3.72 1.39 -2.81
N TYR A 174 -3.21 2.63 -2.84
CA TYR A 174 -3.96 3.71 -3.46
C TYR A 174 -3.44 4.05 -4.86
N VAL A 175 -4.32 4.66 -5.67
CA VAL A 175 -4.11 4.96 -7.09
C VAL A 175 -4.67 6.36 -7.43
N CYS A 176 -4.26 7.40 -6.70
CA CYS A 176 -4.85 8.72 -6.82
C CYS A 176 -3.86 9.91 -6.90
N HIS A 177 -2.57 9.69 -6.68
CA HIS A 177 -1.60 10.78 -6.78
C HIS A 177 -0.98 10.84 -8.18
N PRO A 178 -0.89 12.02 -8.81
CA PRO A 178 -0.25 12.19 -10.10
C PRO A 178 1.28 12.21 -9.98
N SER A 179 1.98 11.58 -10.89
CA SER A 179 3.44 11.71 -11.09
C SER A 179 4.27 11.66 -9.80
N MET A 180 3.99 10.70 -8.93
CA MET A 180 4.79 10.38 -7.75
C MET A 180 5.23 8.92 -7.80
N ALA A 181 6.52 8.69 -7.61
CA ALA A 181 7.15 7.39 -7.80
C ALA A 181 7.08 6.53 -6.53
N ASN A 182 7.62 7.03 -5.41
CA ASN A 182 7.67 6.28 -4.16
C ASN A 182 6.36 6.36 -3.38
N ASN A 183 5.80 7.56 -3.24
CA ASN A 183 4.56 7.75 -2.50
C ASN A 183 3.37 7.03 -3.15
N GLU A 184 3.27 7.07 -4.47
CA GLU A 184 2.13 6.52 -5.21
C GLU A 184 2.46 5.17 -5.86
N LEU A 185 3.29 5.16 -6.92
CA LEU A 185 3.41 4.02 -7.82
C LEU A 185 4.12 2.81 -7.23
N SER A 186 4.93 3.00 -6.20
CA SER A 186 5.62 1.87 -5.55
C SER A 186 4.62 0.86 -4.98
N GLY A 187 3.52 1.33 -4.39
CA GLY A 187 2.46 0.49 -3.83
C GLY A 187 1.74 -0.37 -4.88
N PRO A 188 1.13 0.23 -5.90
CA PRO A 188 0.49 -0.51 -6.99
C PRO A 188 1.42 -1.49 -7.70
N LEU A 189 2.67 -1.11 -8.01
CA LEU A 189 3.64 -2.00 -8.63
C LEU A 189 3.97 -3.21 -7.74
N VAL A 190 4.23 -2.99 -6.46
CA VAL A 190 4.45 -4.09 -5.51
C VAL A 190 3.22 -5.00 -5.46
N SER A 191 2.02 -4.44 -5.36
CA SER A 191 0.77 -5.20 -5.27
C SER A 191 0.49 -6.03 -6.52
N MET A 192 0.75 -5.48 -7.73
CA MET A 192 0.60 -6.18 -9.00
C MET A 192 1.46 -7.45 -9.07
N PHE A 193 2.75 -7.31 -8.77
CA PHE A 193 3.69 -8.44 -8.88
C PHE A 193 3.59 -9.39 -7.68
N LEU A 194 3.14 -8.93 -6.52
CA LEU A 194 2.80 -9.77 -5.38
C LEU A 194 1.58 -10.66 -5.72
N TYR A 195 0.54 -10.08 -6.36
CA TYR A 195 -0.58 -10.84 -6.87
C TYR A 195 -0.11 -11.98 -7.79
N GLN A 196 0.75 -11.67 -8.76
CA GLN A 196 1.30 -12.68 -9.69
C GLN A 196 2.01 -13.82 -8.95
N LYS A 197 2.83 -13.50 -7.94
CA LYS A 197 3.53 -14.53 -7.13
C LYS A 197 2.55 -15.40 -6.35
N LEU A 198 1.50 -14.81 -5.80
CA LEU A 198 0.49 -15.56 -5.03
C LEU A 198 -0.43 -16.39 -5.94
N ALA A 199 -0.76 -15.90 -7.13
CA ALA A 199 -1.65 -16.58 -8.04
C ALA A 199 -1.14 -17.95 -8.49
N VAL A 200 0.18 -18.15 -8.52
CA VAL A 200 0.79 -19.44 -8.89
C VAL A 200 0.96 -20.40 -7.71
N LEU A 201 0.76 -19.94 -6.48
CA LEU A 201 0.80 -20.84 -5.31
C LEU A 201 -0.40 -21.79 -5.37
N LYS A 202 -0.12 -23.08 -5.23
CA LYS A 202 -1.16 -24.09 -5.03
C LYS A 202 -1.49 -24.19 -3.52
N ASN A 203 -2.74 -24.53 -3.22
CA ASN A 203 -3.20 -24.82 -1.85
C ASN A 203 -2.97 -23.65 -0.86
N ARG A 204 -3.34 -22.42 -1.26
CA ARG A 204 -3.35 -21.27 -0.36
C ARG A 204 -4.33 -21.49 0.78
N LYS A 205 -3.86 -21.35 2.00
CA LYS A 205 -4.68 -21.46 3.21
C LYS A 205 -5.67 -20.30 3.33
N TYR A 206 -5.18 -19.06 3.16
CA TYR A 206 -5.97 -17.86 3.23
C TYR A 206 -6.48 -17.41 1.87
N THR A 207 -7.63 -16.76 1.89
CA THR A 207 -8.11 -15.95 0.76
C THR A 207 -7.38 -14.60 0.77
N TYR A 208 -6.89 -14.14 -0.37
CA TYR A 208 -6.18 -12.87 -0.50
C TYR A 208 -7.03 -11.87 -1.27
N ARG A 209 -7.26 -10.71 -0.66
CA ARG A 209 -8.02 -9.61 -1.25
C ARG A 209 -7.08 -8.46 -1.56
N PHE A 210 -6.93 -8.14 -2.85
CA PHE A 210 -6.19 -6.98 -3.32
C PHE A 210 -7.14 -5.86 -3.66
N VAL A 211 -6.86 -4.64 -3.15
CA VAL A 211 -7.73 -3.48 -3.30
C VAL A 211 -6.90 -2.30 -3.81
N PHE A 212 -7.37 -1.69 -4.91
CA PHE A 212 -6.78 -0.51 -5.55
C PHE A 212 -7.80 0.63 -5.49
N ILE A 213 -7.54 1.64 -4.70
CA ILE A 213 -8.51 2.67 -4.31
C ILE A 213 -7.90 4.08 -4.35
N PRO A 214 -8.68 5.14 -4.51
CA PRO A 214 -8.25 6.48 -4.11
C PRO A 214 -8.03 6.54 -2.59
N GLU A 215 -6.94 7.16 -2.15
CA GLU A 215 -6.62 7.29 -0.72
C GLU A 215 -7.76 7.97 0.05
N THR A 216 -7.96 7.59 1.29
CA THR A 216 -8.97 8.11 2.24
C THR A 216 -10.40 7.84 1.79
N ILE A 217 -10.94 8.59 0.82
CA ILE A 217 -12.35 8.45 0.41
C ILE A 217 -12.62 7.08 -0.23
N GLY A 218 -11.67 6.54 -1.01
CA GLY A 218 -11.78 5.19 -1.56
C GLY A 218 -11.80 4.11 -0.49
N ALA A 219 -10.92 4.21 0.54
CA ALA A 219 -10.93 3.30 1.67
C ALA A 219 -12.24 3.36 2.46
N LEU A 220 -12.80 4.57 2.66
CA LEU A 220 -14.09 4.74 3.31
C LEU A 220 -15.24 4.15 2.49
N VAL A 221 -15.23 4.36 1.16
CA VAL A 221 -16.18 3.74 0.23
C VAL A 221 -16.09 2.21 0.32
N TYR A 222 -14.87 1.68 0.29
CA TYR A 222 -14.64 0.24 0.36
C TYR A 222 -15.15 -0.35 1.69
N LEU A 223 -14.87 0.32 2.81
CA LEU A 223 -15.36 -0.07 4.13
C LEU A 223 -16.88 0.05 4.27
N LYS A 224 -17.50 1.04 3.63
CA LYS A 224 -18.97 1.15 3.59
C LYS A 224 -19.62 -0.08 2.97
N GLN A 225 -19.00 -0.65 1.93
CA GLN A 225 -19.54 -1.80 1.19
C GLN A 225 -19.11 -3.14 1.78
N HIS A 226 -17.87 -3.26 2.23
CA HIS A 226 -17.25 -4.53 2.60
C HIS A 226 -16.85 -4.62 4.08
N GLY A 227 -16.97 -3.54 4.86
CA GLY A 227 -16.41 -3.45 6.21
C GLY A 227 -16.97 -4.51 7.18
N GLU A 228 -18.27 -4.78 7.17
CA GLU A 228 -18.85 -5.82 8.04
C GLU A 228 -18.38 -7.23 7.69
N TYR A 229 -18.17 -7.50 6.41
CA TYR A 229 -17.57 -8.74 5.95
C TYR A 229 -16.10 -8.84 6.40
N LEU A 230 -15.32 -7.77 6.21
CA LEU A 230 -13.91 -7.71 6.60
C LEU A 230 -13.72 -7.83 8.13
N LYS A 231 -14.59 -7.24 8.95
CA LYS A 231 -14.55 -7.41 10.42
C LYS A 231 -14.60 -8.89 10.82
N LYS A 232 -15.36 -9.68 10.08
CA LYS A 232 -15.53 -11.10 10.37
C LYS A 232 -14.39 -11.95 9.84
N HIS A 233 -13.88 -11.62 8.64
CA HIS A 233 -13.00 -12.50 7.88
C HIS A 233 -11.55 -12.01 7.78
N CYS A 234 -11.26 -10.72 7.88
CA CYS A 234 -9.90 -10.19 7.79
C CYS A 234 -9.08 -10.57 9.03
N LYS A 235 -8.06 -11.39 8.85
CA LYS A 235 -7.15 -11.85 9.92
C LYS A 235 -5.85 -11.08 9.97
N ALA A 236 -5.42 -10.55 8.83
CA ALA A 236 -4.29 -9.64 8.70
C ALA A 236 -4.47 -8.75 7.48
N GLY A 237 -3.86 -7.58 7.49
CA GLY A 237 -3.87 -6.70 6.33
C GLY A 237 -2.68 -5.77 6.29
N TYR A 238 -2.39 -5.27 5.10
CA TYR A 238 -1.27 -4.39 4.84
C TYR A 238 -1.66 -3.30 3.86
N VAL A 239 -1.40 -2.04 4.23
CA VAL A 239 -1.39 -0.94 3.27
C VAL A 239 -0.01 -0.86 2.64
N VAL A 240 0.04 -0.90 1.32
CA VAL A 240 1.29 -0.93 0.54
C VAL A 240 1.51 0.43 -0.09
N THR A 241 2.52 1.14 0.39
CA THR A 241 2.91 2.50 -0.04
C THR A 241 4.35 2.81 0.37
N CYS A 242 4.97 3.83 -0.19
CA CYS A 242 6.32 4.30 0.18
C CYS A 242 7.35 3.16 0.29
N ILE A 243 7.38 2.29 -0.71
CA ILE A 243 8.10 1.01 -0.66
C ILE A 243 9.10 0.83 -1.81
N GLY A 244 9.39 1.90 -2.56
CA GLY A 244 10.21 1.87 -3.78
C GLY A 244 11.59 2.50 -3.67
N ASP A 245 11.91 3.23 -2.60
CA ASP A 245 13.19 3.88 -2.39
C ASP A 245 14.29 2.92 -1.87
N LYS A 246 15.51 3.44 -1.66
CA LYS A 246 16.68 2.64 -1.22
C LYS A 246 16.82 2.57 0.31
N GLY A 247 15.85 3.10 1.08
CA GLY A 247 15.87 3.07 2.54
C GLY A 247 15.75 1.65 3.12
N ILE A 248 15.95 1.53 4.43
CA ILE A 248 15.69 0.29 5.17
C ILE A 248 14.19 0.03 5.28
N PHE A 249 13.81 -1.16 5.68
CA PHE A 249 12.39 -1.45 5.91
C PHE A 249 11.89 -0.82 7.21
N HIS A 250 10.71 -0.22 7.16
CA HIS A 250 9.98 0.25 8.34
C HIS A 250 8.61 -0.42 8.38
N TYR A 251 8.32 -1.07 9.48
CA TYR A 251 7.00 -1.64 9.69
C TYR A 251 6.21 -0.79 10.69
N LYS A 252 5.14 -0.15 10.20
CA LYS A 252 4.16 0.55 11.03
C LYS A 252 3.16 -0.45 11.55
N LEU A 253 3.10 -0.58 12.87
CA LEU A 253 2.21 -1.49 13.57
C LEU A 253 0.74 -1.21 13.25
N SER A 254 -0.09 -2.25 13.34
CA SER A 254 -1.53 -2.10 13.45
C SER A 254 -1.89 -1.36 14.76
N LYS A 255 -3.13 -0.94 14.90
CA LYS A 255 -3.56 -0.08 16.02
C LYS A 255 -3.16 -0.58 17.41
N TYR A 256 -3.22 -1.87 17.66
CA TYR A 256 -2.86 -2.46 18.96
C TYR A 256 -1.46 -3.06 19.00
N GLY A 257 -0.78 -3.19 17.87
CA GLY A 257 0.61 -3.60 17.78
C GLY A 257 0.88 -5.08 18.10
N ASN A 258 -0.15 -5.89 18.22
CA ASN A 258 -0.05 -7.32 18.57
C ASN A 258 -0.97 -8.23 17.75
N THR A 259 -1.41 -7.77 16.59
CA THR A 259 -2.26 -8.53 15.68
C THR A 259 -1.45 -9.58 14.91
N LEU A 260 -2.14 -10.50 14.22
CA LEU A 260 -1.49 -11.48 13.36
C LEU A 260 -0.66 -10.82 12.25
N ALA A 261 -1.11 -9.67 11.71
CA ALA A 261 -0.34 -8.89 10.75
C ALA A 261 0.99 -8.43 11.34
N ASP A 262 0.98 -7.90 12.58
CA ASP A 262 2.19 -7.45 13.26
C ASP A 262 3.15 -8.61 13.55
N LYS A 263 2.63 -9.73 14.06
CA LYS A 263 3.42 -10.93 14.36
C LYS A 263 4.14 -11.46 13.11
N ALA A 264 3.40 -11.62 12.02
CA ALA A 264 3.97 -12.16 10.78
C ALA A 264 5.02 -11.23 10.17
N ALA A 265 4.75 -9.92 10.12
CA ALA A 265 5.70 -8.95 9.58
C ALA A 265 6.97 -8.85 10.43
N ILE A 266 6.85 -8.75 11.75
CA ILE A 266 8.00 -8.65 12.66
C ILE A 266 8.83 -9.93 12.61
N HIS A 267 8.19 -11.10 12.65
CA HIS A 267 8.88 -12.40 12.56
C HIS A 267 9.68 -12.50 11.25
N THR A 268 9.05 -12.19 10.11
CA THR A 268 9.73 -12.21 8.81
C THR A 268 10.91 -11.25 8.76
N LEU A 269 10.72 -10.02 9.23
CA LEU A 269 11.78 -9.00 9.24
C LEU A 269 12.98 -9.42 10.08
N LYS A 270 12.77 -9.98 11.28
CA LYS A 270 13.84 -10.51 12.14
C LYS A 270 14.67 -11.58 11.43
N HIS A 271 14.03 -12.48 10.68
CA HIS A 271 14.70 -13.58 9.99
C HIS A 271 15.24 -13.22 8.60
N SER A 272 14.88 -12.05 8.06
CA SER A 272 15.29 -11.59 6.72
C SER A 272 16.77 -11.19 6.61
N ARG A 273 17.45 -10.96 7.73
CA ARG A 273 18.80 -10.38 7.83
C ARG A 273 18.92 -8.98 7.18
N LYS A 274 17.81 -8.34 6.85
CA LYS A 274 17.78 -6.96 6.35
C LYS A 274 17.61 -5.99 7.52
N PRO A 275 18.20 -4.79 7.48
CA PRO A 275 17.97 -3.78 8.50
C PRO A 275 16.51 -3.32 8.44
N PHE A 276 15.91 -3.18 9.61
CA PHE A 276 14.53 -2.70 9.73
C PHE A 276 14.29 -1.93 11.02
N ARG A 277 13.20 -1.18 11.05
CA ARG A 277 12.70 -0.46 12.21
C ARG A 277 11.20 -0.70 12.37
N ILE A 278 10.76 -0.87 13.61
CA ILE A 278 9.34 -0.90 13.96
C ILE A 278 8.92 0.49 14.41
N ILE A 279 7.83 0.99 13.86
CA ILE A 279 7.22 2.26 14.25
C ILE A 279 5.81 2.01 14.81
N PRO A 280 5.44 2.69 15.91
CA PRO A 280 4.12 2.51 16.51
C PRO A 280 3.03 3.00 15.57
N PHE A 281 1.80 2.52 15.80
CA PHE A 281 0.65 3.07 15.11
C PHE A 281 0.45 4.54 15.49
N PHE A 282 0.17 5.36 14.48
CA PHE A 282 -0.36 6.71 14.67
C PHE A 282 -1.43 6.97 13.60
N PRO A 283 -2.50 7.72 13.92
CA PRO A 283 -3.66 7.88 13.05
C PRO A 283 -3.42 8.94 11.96
N GLY A 284 -2.26 8.93 11.33
CA GLY A 284 -1.88 9.85 10.26
C GLY A 284 -1.23 9.11 9.10
N GLY A 285 -1.17 9.77 7.96
CA GLY A 285 -0.45 9.30 6.79
C GLY A 285 -1.33 8.57 5.78
N SER A 286 -1.62 7.29 5.89
CA SER A 286 -2.28 6.52 4.85
C SER A 286 -3.53 5.75 5.34
N ASP A 287 -4.03 4.80 4.53
CA ASP A 287 -5.36 4.19 4.69
C ASP A 287 -5.48 3.20 5.86
N GLU A 288 -4.38 2.76 6.46
CA GLU A 288 -4.46 1.94 7.68
C GLU A 288 -5.26 2.61 8.79
N ARG A 289 -5.28 3.96 8.86
CA ARG A 289 -6.12 4.72 9.81
C ARG A 289 -7.62 4.50 9.57
N GLN A 290 -8.04 4.26 8.32
CA GLN A 290 -9.44 4.00 7.99
C GLN A 290 -9.81 2.57 8.36
N TYR A 291 -8.98 1.60 7.99
CA TYR A 291 -9.16 0.19 8.34
C TYR A 291 -9.12 -0.05 9.85
N CYS A 292 -8.22 0.64 10.55
CA CYS A 292 -8.08 0.56 12.01
C CYS A 292 -9.03 1.50 12.79
N SER A 293 -9.98 2.16 12.11
CA SER A 293 -10.94 3.06 12.77
C SER A 293 -11.77 2.33 13.83
N PRO A 294 -12.30 3.02 14.86
CA PRO A 294 -12.92 2.38 16.02
C PRO A 294 -14.01 1.37 15.71
N ALA A 295 -14.83 1.62 14.68
CA ALA A 295 -15.94 0.75 14.32
C ALA A 295 -15.51 -0.53 13.59
N PHE A 296 -14.40 -0.48 12.84
CA PHE A 296 -13.89 -1.61 12.06
C PHE A 296 -12.77 -2.35 12.78
N ASN A 297 -11.79 -1.59 13.27
CA ASN A 297 -10.64 -2.10 14.03
C ASN A 297 -9.97 -3.30 13.37
N LEU A 298 -9.76 -3.24 12.05
CA LEU A 298 -9.13 -4.32 11.31
C LEU A 298 -7.64 -4.42 11.66
N PRO A 299 -7.07 -5.62 11.61
CA PRO A 299 -5.66 -5.88 11.93
C PRO A 299 -4.75 -5.47 10.76
N VAL A 300 -4.65 -4.16 10.47
CA VAL A 300 -3.94 -3.63 9.30
C VAL A 300 -2.72 -2.82 9.72
N GLY A 301 -1.54 -3.24 9.28
CA GLY A 301 -0.29 -2.53 9.39
C GLY A 301 0.21 -2.03 8.04
N SER A 302 1.44 -1.52 7.98
CA SER A 302 2.06 -1.09 6.73
C SER A 302 3.56 -1.36 6.75
N LEU A 303 4.08 -2.03 5.73
CA LEU A 303 5.51 -2.15 5.50
C LEU A 303 5.92 -1.13 4.45
N MET A 304 6.82 -0.24 4.80
CA MET A 304 7.40 0.79 3.95
C MET A 304 8.91 0.64 3.89
N ARG A 305 9.56 1.36 2.97
CA ARG A 305 10.99 1.66 3.10
C ARG A 305 11.13 2.95 3.88
N THR A 306 11.31 4.11 3.26
CA THR A 306 11.28 5.35 4.01
C THR A 306 9.82 5.81 4.21
N PRO A 307 9.35 5.97 5.46
CA PRO A 307 7.98 6.38 5.73
C PRO A 307 7.64 7.74 5.12
N TYR A 308 6.37 7.93 4.79
CA TYR A 308 5.87 9.22 4.32
C TYR A 308 6.25 10.35 5.28
N ARG A 309 6.61 11.52 4.72
CA ARG A 309 7.14 12.72 5.40
C ARG A 309 8.56 12.57 5.97
N GLU A 310 9.18 11.39 5.91
CA GLU A 310 10.56 11.18 6.39
C GLU A 310 11.60 11.27 5.27
N TYR A 311 11.19 11.48 4.01
CA TYR A 311 12.09 11.74 2.89
C TYR A 311 11.82 13.10 2.26
N PRO A 312 12.87 13.82 1.84
CA PRO A 312 12.74 15.20 1.35
C PRO A 312 11.89 15.35 0.09
N GLU A 313 11.84 14.33 -0.75
CA GLU A 313 11.14 14.29 -2.03
C GLU A 313 9.62 14.17 -1.88
N TYR A 314 9.15 13.79 -0.69
CA TYR A 314 7.73 13.55 -0.40
C TYR A 314 6.83 14.70 -0.86
N HIS A 315 5.78 14.37 -1.61
CA HIS A 315 4.78 15.30 -2.15
C HIS A 315 5.38 16.44 -2.99
N THR A 316 6.39 16.10 -3.81
CA THR A 316 7.00 17.03 -4.77
C THR A 316 7.37 16.32 -6.08
N SER A 317 7.73 17.08 -7.10
CA SER A 317 8.26 16.56 -8.38
C SER A 317 9.59 15.82 -8.25
N LEU A 318 10.24 15.87 -7.09
CA LEU A 318 11.46 15.13 -6.81
C LEU A 318 11.18 13.66 -6.44
N ASP A 319 9.94 13.30 -6.10
CA ASP A 319 9.50 11.91 -5.97
C ASP A 319 9.27 11.30 -7.36
N ASN A 320 10.35 11.03 -8.04
CA ASN A 320 10.40 10.63 -9.45
C ASN A 320 11.18 9.33 -9.67
N LYS A 321 11.42 8.97 -10.94
CA LYS A 321 12.13 7.75 -11.34
C LYS A 321 13.55 7.66 -10.78
N GLU A 322 14.23 8.81 -10.60
CA GLU A 322 15.63 8.86 -10.12
C GLU A 322 15.72 8.58 -8.61
N PHE A 323 14.66 8.95 -7.87
CA PHE A 323 14.58 8.71 -6.43
C PHE A 323 14.37 7.24 -6.09
N ILE A 324 13.53 6.52 -6.83
CA ILE A 324 13.24 5.11 -6.58
C ILE A 324 14.32 4.16 -7.12
N SER A 325 14.17 2.88 -6.81
CA SER A 325 14.99 1.80 -7.35
C SER A 325 14.12 0.59 -7.70
N PHE A 326 14.12 0.17 -8.96
CA PHE A 326 13.38 -1.03 -9.38
C PHE A 326 13.89 -2.31 -8.71
N LYS A 327 15.18 -2.34 -8.35
CA LYS A 327 15.74 -3.41 -7.51
C LYS A 327 15.14 -3.37 -6.09
N ALA A 328 14.99 -2.17 -5.52
CA ALA A 328 14.36 -2.01 -4.20
C ALA A 328 12.88 -2.42 -4.24
N ILE A 329 12.14 -2.07 -5.30
CA ILE A 329 10.76 -2.52 -5.51
C ILE A 329 10.71 -4.04 -5.60
N GLN A 330 11.60 -4.68 -6.36
CA GLN A 330 11.69 -6.15 -6.44
C GLN A 330 11.98 -6.79 -5.08
N GLU A 331 12.91 -6.24 -4.29
CA GLU A 331 13.20 -6.71 -2.94
C GLU A 331 11.98 -6.53 -2.00
N SER A 332 11.18 -5.49 -2.22
CA SER A 332 9.97 -5.22 -1.44
C SER A 332 8.84 -6.19 -1.78
N ILE A 333 8.69 -6.56 -3.06
CA ILE A 333 7.78 -7.64 -3.48
C ILE A 333 8.16 -8.94 -2.77
N GLU A 334 9.45 -9.28 -2.74
CA GLU A 334 9.92 -10.48 -2.06
C GLU A 334 9.67 -10.43 -0.56
N MET A 335 9.91 -9.30 0.09
CA MET A 335 9.65 -9.14 1.53
C MET A 335 8.17 -9.32 1.87
N TYR A 336 7.27 -8.68 1.12
CA TYR A 336 5.83 -8.90 1.28
C TYR A 336 5.45 -10.36 1.05
N PHE A 337 5.99 -10.98 0.01
CA PHE A 337 5.73 -12.38 -0.28
C PHE A 337 6.16 -13.30 0.88
N GLN A 338 7.33 -13.06 1.48
CA GLN A 338 7.79 -13.80 2.66
C GLN A 338 6.88 -13.58 3.89
N ILE A 339 6.38 -12.34 4.10
CA ILE A 339 5.39 -12.07 5.16
C ILE A 339 4.12 -12.91 4.94
N LEU A 340 3.63 -12.98 3.71
CA LEU A 340 2.43 -13.76 3.38
C LEU A 340 2.67 -15.26 3.50
N LEU A 341 3.85 -15.76 3.14
CA LEU A 341 4.24 -17.15 3.39
C LEU A 341 4.34 -17.44 4.90
N THR A 342 4.83 -16.50 5.70
CA THR A 342 4.82 -16.65 7.17
C THR A 342 3.40 -16.88 7.70
N LEU A 343 2.38 -16.18 7.14
CA LEU A 343 0.98 -16.43 7.47
C LEU A 343 0.50 -17.81 7.01
N GLU A 344 0.93 -18.26 5.81
CA GLU A 344 0.58 -19.58 5.28
C GLU A 344 1.14 -20.71 6.17
N TYR A 345 2.37 -20.59 6.67
CA TYR A 345 2.98 -21.56 7.57
C TYR A 345 2.45 -21.51 9.00
N ASN A 346 1.89 -20.36 9.43
CA ASN A 346 1.43 -20.18 10.80
C ASN A 346 0.05 -20.80 11.03
N ASP A 347 -0.07 -21.58 12.11
CA ASP A 347 -1.35 -22.13 12.58
C ASP A 347 -1.32 -22.37 14.09
N LYS A 348 -2.49 -22.63 14.69
CA LYS A 348 -2.61 -23.07 16.08
C LYS A 348 -2.93 -24.54 16.13
N TYR A 349 -2.24 -25.26 17.01
CA TYR A 349 -2.45 -26.68 17.22
C TYR A 349 -2.80 -27.00 18.65
N ILE A 350 -3.49 -28.14 18.83
CA ILE A 350 -3.76 -28.77 20.11
C ILE A 350 -3.03 -30.10 20.14
N ASN A 351 -2.21 -30.33 21.18
CA ASN A 351 -1.57 -31.58 21.45
C ASN A 351 -2.62 -32.61 21.87
N LEU A 352 -2.65 -33.76 21.19
CA LEU A 352 -3.59 -34.85 21.48
C LEU A 352 -3.14 -35.77 22.63
N PHE A 353 -1.91 -35.57 23.13
CA PHE A 353 -1.31 -36.30 24.26
C PHE A 353 -0.86 -35.31 25.35
N PRO A 354 -1.81 -34.59 26.01
CA PRO A 354 -1.47 -33.42 26.84
C PRO A 354 -0.94 -33.82 28.25
N TYR A 355 -0.95 -35.11 28.61
CA TYR A 355 -0.58 -35.59 29.95
C TYR A 355 0.88 -36.04 29.98
N GLY A 356 1.79 -35.09 30.09
CA GLY A 356 3.23 -35.34 30.09
C GLY A 356 3.82 -35.53 28.69
N GLU A 357 5.06 -36.03 28.65
CA GLU A 357 5.73 -36.29 27.38
C GLU A 357 5.17 -37.56 26.71
N PRO A 358 4.71 -37.50 25.46
CA PRO A 358 4.32 -38.70 24.73
C PRO A 358 5.53 -39.61 24.50
N GLN A 359 5.33 -40.92 24.54
CA GLN A 359 6.40 -41.88 24.26
C GLN A 359 6.80 -41.84 22.79
N LEU A 360 7.75 -40.94 22.45
CA LEU A 360 8.19 -40.70 21.08
C LEU A 360 8.90 -41.90 20.45
N GLY A 361 9.72 -42.64 21.26
CA GLY A 361 10.50 -43.76 20.77
C GLY A 361 9.67 -44.88 20.14
N ARG A 362 8.52 -45.26 20.75
CA ARG A 362 7.63 -46.29 20.18
C ARG A 362 6.95 -45.85 18.85
N ARG A 363 7.06 -44.57 18.49
CA ARG A 363 6.51 -43.99 17.27
C ARG A 363 7.60 -43.75 16.22
N GLY A 364 8.86 -44.08 16.49
CA GLY A 364 9.97 -43.76 15.61
C GLY A 364 10.27 -42.24 15.53
N LEU A 365 9.93 -41.50 16.59
CA LEU A 365 10.07 -40.05 16.65
C LEU A 365 11.14 -39.59 17.64
N TYR A 366 12.22 -40.37 17.77
CA TYR A 366 13.30 -40.10 18.71
C TYR A 366 14.66 -40.02 18.02
N ILE A 367 15.71 -39.67 18.77
CA ILE A 367 17.07 -39.54 18.25
C ILE A 367 17.53 -40.89 17.65
N GLY A 368 17.99 -40.86 16.41
CA GLY A 368 18.36 -42.04 15.63
C GLY A 368 17.43 -42.28 14.44
N ASP A 369 16.13 -42.06 14.61
CA ASP A 369 15.14 -42.03 13.52
C ASP A 369 15.02 -40.63 12.90
N LEU A 370 15.18 -39.60 13.75
CA LEU A 370 15.15 -38.18 13.39
C LEU A 370 16.43 -37.46 13.84
N SER A 371 16.73 -36.31 13.23
CA SER A 371 17.82 -35.46 13.69
C SER A 371 17.51 -34.88 15.08
N ARG A 372 18.56 -34.49 15.81
CA ARG A 372 18.42 -33.86 17.13
C ARG A 372 17.56 -32.60 17.06
N ASP A 373 17.71 -31.81 16.00
CA ASP A 373 16.94 -30.57 15.80
C ASP A 373 15.44 -30.84 15.56
N GLN A 374 15.12 -31.88 14.77
CA GLN A 374 13.74 -32.31 14.56
C GLN A 374 13.08 -32.79 15.85
N VAL A 375 13.81 -33.58 16.67
CA VAL A 375 13.29 -34.01 17.97
C VAL A 375 13.05 -32.82 18.90
N MET A 376 13.97 -31.88 18.95
CA MET A 376 13.77 -30.63 19.73
C MET A 376 12.58 -29.84 19.26
N GLN A 377 12.39 -29.66 17.95
CA GLN A 377 11.20 -28.98 17.38
C GLN A 377 9.92 -29.74 17.77
N ILE A 378 9.87 -31.06 17.68
CA ILE A 378 8.74 -31.90 18.12
C ILE A 378 8.40 -31.60 19.58
N MET A 379 9.40 -31.63 20.46
CA MET A 379 9.18 -31.38 21.88
C MET A 379 8.60 -29.98 22.15
N TYR A 380 9.15 -28.95 21.52
CA TYR A 380 8.62 -27.58 21.66
C TYR A 380 7.20 -27.45 21.10
N ILE A 381 6.93 -28.00 19.91
CA ILE A 381 5.60 -27.96 19.32
C ILE A 381 4.60 -28.67 20.21
N LEU A 382 4.90 -29.88 20.68
CA LEU A 382 3.97 -30.62 21.54
C LEU A 382 3.76 -29.93 22.90
N GLN A 383 4.81 -29.34 23.49
CA GLN A 383 4.73 -28.65 24.77
C GLN A 383 3.85 -27.39 24.72
N TYR A 384 3.91 -26.63 23.61
CA TYR A 384 3.22 -25.35 23.46
C TYR A 384 1.96 -25.41 22.58
N SER A 385 1.61 -26.59 22.04
CA SER A 385 0.34 -26.80 21.31
C SER A 385 -0.83 -26.99 22.28
N ASP A 386 -1.14 -25.95 23.03
CA ASP A 386 -2.20 -25.86 24.03
C ASP A 386 -3.45 -25.11 23.51
N GLY A 387 -3.45 -24.69 22.22
CA GLY A 387 -4.46 -23.86 21.61
C GLY A 387 -4.30 -22.36 21.89
N MET A 388 -3.34 -21.96 22.74
CA MET A 388 -3.05 -20.54 23.04
C MET A 388 -1.97 -19.99 22.12
N ASN A 389 -0.89 -20.73 21.90
CA ASN A 389 0.23 -20.36 21.06
C ASN A 389 0.00 -20.76 19.61
N ASP A 390 0.39 -19.90 18.67
CA ASP A 390 0.54 -20.25 17.27
C ASP A 390 2.00 -20.65 16.94
N LEU A 391 2.26 -21.15 15.73
CA LEU A 391 3.61 -21.61 15.37
C LEU A 391 4.64 -20.46 15.37
N ILE A 392 4.25 -19.21 15.10
CA ILE A 392 5.17 -18.08 15.23
C ILE A 392 5.58 -17.89 16.69
N ASP A 393 4.64 -17.99 17.64
CA ASP A 393 4.96 -17.89 19.06
C ASP A 393 5.96 -18.97 19.50
N ILE A 394 5.79 -20.20 18.98
CA ILE A 394 6.69 -21.31 19.28
C ILE A 394 8.07 -21.10 18.62
N ALA A 395 8.09 -20.67 17.37
CA ALA A 395 9.32 -20.42 16.61
C ALA A 395 10.18 -19.31 17.26
N GLU A 396 9.56 -18.23 17.70
CA GLU A 396 10.24 -17.12 18.42
C GLU A 396 10.93 -17.60 19.71
N ARG A 397 10.38 -18.61 20.43
CA ARG A 397 10.98 -19.16 21.66
C ARG A 397 12.30 -19.86 21.43
N ILE A 398 12.50 -20.41 20.23
CA ILE A 398 13.72 -21.16 19.89
C ILE A 398 14.55 -20.51 18.78
N GLY A 399 14.19 -19.28 18.39
CA GLY A 399 14.92 -18.49 17.41
C GLY A 399 14.90 -19.07 15.99
N LEU A 400 13.84 -19.81 15.63
CA LEU A 400 13.67 -20.38 14.29
C LEU A 400 12.67 -19.57 13.45
N TYR A 401 12.82 -19.63 12.14
CA TYR A 401 11.80 -19.16 11.22
C TYR A 401 10.65 -20.18 11.13
N VAL A 402 9.40 -19.72 11.14
CA VAL A 402 8.22 -20.58 11.25
C VAL A 402 8.15 -21.67 10.18
N ALA A 403 8.59 -21.39 8.95
CA ALA A 403 8.63 -22.38 7.87
C ALA A 403 9.53 -23.59 8.17
N ASN A 404 10.50 -23.46 9.08
CA ASN A 404 11.35 -24.59 9.50
C ASN A 404 10.56 -25.70 10.21
N PHE A 405 9.33 -25.42 10.64
CA PHE A 405 8.47 -26.42 11.27
C PHE A 405 7.67 -27.28 10.29
N GLU A 406 7.66 -26.96 8.99
CA GLU A 406 6.78 -27.62 8.01
C GLU A 406 6.92 -29.14 8.02
N GLU A 407 8.16 -29.66 7.96
CA GLU A 407 8.43 -31.09 7.96
C GLU A 407 7.95 -31.74 9.27
N VAL A 408 8.28 -31.14 10.40
CA VAL A 408 7.92 -31.65 11.73
C VAL A 408 6.41 -31.61 11.96
N ILE A 409 5.71 -30.56 11.50
CA ILE A 409 4.24 -30.50 11.55
C ILE A 409 3.62 -31.64 10.74
N ASN A 410 4.16 -31.93 9.55
CA ASN A 410 3.68 -33.04 8.72
C ASN A 410 3.89 -34.40 9.39
N ILE A 411 5.02 -34.58 10.04
CA ILE A 411 5.31 -35.77 10.85
C ILE A 411 4.28 -35.91 11.99
N LEU A 412 4.08 -34.85 12.78
CA LEU A 412 3.15 -34.86 13.91
C LEU A 412 1.69 -35.10 13.49
N LYS A 413 1.25 -34.53 12.37
CA LYS A 413 -0.08 -34.78 11.78
C LYS A 413 -0.21 -36.25 11.33
N LYS A 414 0.80 -36.81 10.63
CA LYS A 414 0.81 -38.19 10.18
C LYS A 414 0.67 -39.17 11.36
N HIS A 415 1.29 -38.86 12.49
CA HIS A 415 1.22 -39.63 13.71
C HIS A 415 0.04 -39.29 14.62
N GLN A 416 -0.88 -38.43 14.15
CA GLN A 416 -2.09 -37.99 14.89
C GLN A 416 -1.77 -37.43 16.29
N MET A 417 -0.67 -36.66 16.40
CA MET A 417 -0.21 -36.12 17.67
C MET A 417 -0.73 -34.70 17.92
N ILE A 418 -1.08 -34.00 16.86
CA ILE A 418 -1.64 -32.64 16.90
C ILE A 418 -2.87 -32.54 15.99
N LYS A 419 -3.76 -31.60 16.32
CA LYS A 419 -4.88 -31.18 15.46
C LYS A 419 -5.01 -29.65 15.46
N ASN A 420 -5.60 -29.11 14.41
CA ASN A 420 -5.99 -27.69 14.35
C ASN A 420 -7.25 -27.42 15.20
#